data_8a47a6996032630b8893173ab474f922
#
_entry.id   8a47a6996032630b8893173ab474f922
#
_cell.length_a   1.000
_cell.length_b   1.000
_cell.length_c   1.000
_cell.angle_alpha   90.00
_cell.angle_beta   90.00
_cell.angle_gamma   90.00
#
_symmetry.space_group_name_H-M   'P 1'
#
loop_
_entity.id
_entity.type
_entity.pdbx_description
1 polymer ?
#
loop_
_entity_poly.entity_id
_entity_poly.type
_entity_poly.pdbx_seq_one_letter_code
_entity_poly.pdbx_strand_id
1 'polypeptide(L)'
;LYLNTHFNHPREIVSASIEACTRLADAGISLGNQTVLLGGVNDDPAVMIDLCRKLLKMRVRPYYLHHLDQARGTAHFRVPVERGLEIIAAMRGQLSGLGIPQYVVDPPGGQGKVPLLPENLLQVGEVLKVRTADGVVELPNRRRQLL
;
A
#
# COMPACT_ATOMS: atom_id res chain seq x y z
N LEU A 1 21.60 -1.62 6.09
CA LEU A 1 21.21 -2.35 4.88
C LEU A 1 19.69 -2.52 4.87
N TYR A 2 19.06 -2.26 3.73
CA TYR A 2 17.64 -2.51 3.47
C TYR A 2 17.52 -3.53 2.34
N LEU A 3 16.59 -4.47 2.46
CA LEU A 3 16.29 -5.45 1.42
C LEU A 3 14.79 -5.38 1.11
N ASN A 4 14.45 -5.23 -0.18
CA ASN A 4 13.07 -5.28 -0.64
C ASN A 4 12.80 -6.61 -1.33
N THR A 5 11.76 -7.29 -0.86
CA THR A 5 11.18 -8.48 -1.48
C THR A 5 10.11 -8.10 -2.50
N HIS A 6 9.66 -9.08 -3.27
CA HIS A 6 8.63 -8.88 -4.29
C HIS A 6 7.60 -10.01 -4.22
N PHE A 7 6.74 -9.97 -3.20
CA PHE A 7 5.59 -10.87 -3.07
C PHE A 7 4.36 -10.17 -3.62
N ASN A 8 3.64 -10.83 -4.52
CA ASN A 8 2.42 -10.33 -5.15
C ASN A 8 1.15 -11.02 -4.63
N HIS A 9 1.29 -12.22 -4.05
CA HIS A 9 0.15 -13.00 -3.60
C HIS A 9 0.46 -13.76 -2.31
N PRO A 10 -0.52 -13.93 -1.37
CA PRO A 10 -0.29 -14.65 -0.12
C PRO A 10 0.11 -16.13 -0.28
N ARG A 11 -0.11 -16.74 -1.45
CA ARG A 11 0.35 -18.10 -1.77
C ARG A 11 1.85 -18.23 -1.98
N GLU A 12 2.55 -17.13 -2.24
CA GLU A 12 4.02 -17.11 -2.35
C GLU A 12 4.70 -17.17 -0.97
N ILE A 13 3.94 -16.91 0.09
CA ILE A 13 4.45 -16.96 1.47
C ILE A 13 4.33 -18.41 1.97
N VAL A 14 5.41 -19.14 1.76
CA VAL A 14 5.59 -20.54 2.16
C VAL A 14 6.65 -20.67 3.25
N SER A 15 6.81 -21.85 3.84
CA SER A 15 7.76 -22.07 4.95
C SER A 15 9.17 -21.59 4.63
N ALA A 16 9.66 -21.85 3.41
CA ALA A 16 11.00 -21.44 2.98
C ALA A 16 11.14 -19.90 2.92
N SER A 17 10.13 -19.18 2.40
CA SER A 17 10.17 -17.72 2.37
C SER A 17 10.07 -17.11 3.77
N ILE A 18 9.27 -17.71 4.66
CA ILE A 18 9.18 -17.29 6.07
C ILE A 18 10.53 -17.46 6.77
N GLU A 19 11.15 -18.62 6.62
CA GLU A 19 12.46 -18.90 7.23
C GLU A 19 13.53 -17.93 6.71
N ALA A 20 13.62 -17.72 5.40
CA ALA A 20 14.58 -16.81 4.80
C ALA A 20 14.41 -15.37 5.33
N CYS A 21 13.19 -14.84 5.35
CA CYS A 21 12.92 -13.51 5.89
C CYS A 21 13.20 -13.41 7.39
N THR A 22 12.90 -14.46 8.16
CA THR A 22 13.20 -14.52 9.59
C THR A 22 14.69 -14.42 9.84
N ARG A 23 15.49 -15.21 9.13
CA ARG A 23 16.97 -15.19 9.24
C ARG A 23 17.57 -13.82 8.91
N LEU A 24 17.05 -13.16 7.85
CA LEU A 24 17.49 -11.82 7.48
C LEU A 24 17.11 -10.78 8.55
N ALA A 25 15.89 -10.84 9.06
CA ALA A 25 15.44 -9.94 10.11
C ALA A 25 16.18 -10.16 11.43
N ASP A 26 16.51 -11.41 11.79
CA ASP A 26 17.32 -11.73 12.97
C ASP A 26 18.78 -11.22 12.85
N ALA A 27 19.28 -11.13 11.63
CA ALA A 27 20.58 -10.50 11.32
C ALA A 27 20.53 -8.95 11.32
N GLY A 28 19.39 -8.33 11.69
CA GLY A 28 19.22 -6.88 11.77
C GLY A 28 19.01 -6.20 10.42
N ILE A 29 18.63 -6.94 9.38
CA ILE A 29 18.34 -6.40 8.05
C ILE A 29 16.87 -5.95 8.02
N SER A 30 16.63 -4.68 7.69
CA SER A 30 15.28 -4.15 7.50
C SER A 30 14.68 -4.68 6.19
N LEU A 31 13.48 -5.27 6.27
CA LEU A 31 12.81 -5.88 5.14
C LEU A 31 11.59 -5.08 4.70
N GLY A 32 11.49 -4.80 3.40
CA GLY A 32 10.34 -4.23 2.74
C GLY A 32 9.78 -5.17 1.67
N ASN A 33 8.57 -4.89 1.19
CA ASN A 33 7.97 -5.58 0.06
C ASN A 33 7.38 -4.60 -0.94
N GLN A 34 7.63 -4.83 -2.20
CA GLN A 34 6.99 -4.17 -3.32
C GLN A 34 6.04 -5.16 -3.99
N THR A 35 4.78 -4.79 -4.13
CA THR A 35 3.75 -5.58 -4.79
C THR A 35 3.30 -4.87 -6.06
N VAL A 36 3.04 -5.60 -7.13
CA VAL A 36 2.38 -5.07 -8.33
C VAL A 36 0.90 -5.46 -8.29
N LEU A 37 0.02 -4.51 -8.55
CA LEU A 37 -1.43 -4.76 -8.66
C LEU A 37 -1.73 -5.43 -9.99
N LEU A 38 -2.26 -6.65 -9.95
CA LEU A 38 -2.49 -7.53 -11.10
C LEU A 38 -3.94 -8.00 -11.12
N GLY A 39 -4.65 -7.65 -12.20
CA GLY A 39 -6.03 -8.08 -12.43
C GLY A 39 -6.17 -9.59 -12.48
N GLY A 40 -7.16 -10.13 -11.78
CA GLY A 40 -7.41 -11.56 -11.66
C GLY A 40 -6.42 -12.33 -10.79
N VAL A 41 -5.45 -11.65 -10.15
CA VAL A 41 -4.45 -12.25 -9.27
C VAL A 41 -4.59 -11.74 -7.84
N ASN A 42 -4.45 -10.43 -7.64
CA ASN A 42 -4.44 -9.80 -6.33
C ASN A 42 -5.28 -8.52 -6.26
N ASP A 43 -6.15 -8.30 -7.23
CA ASP A 43 -7.06 -7.15 -7.32
C ASP A 43 -8.32 -7.28 -6.44
N ASP A 44 -8.27 -8.15 -5.44
CA ASP A 44 -9.28 -8.30 -4.40
C ASP A 44 -8.76 -7.74 -3.07
N PRO A 45 -9.52 -6.88 -2.37
CA PRO A 45 -9.13 -6.34 -1.06
C PRO A 45 -8.76 -7.42 -0.04
N ALA A 46 -9.50 -8.53 0.01
CA ALA A 46 -9.24 -9.61 0.97
C ALA A 46 -7.90 -10.29 0.70
N VAL A 47 -7.53 -10.50 -0.55
CA VAL A 47 -6.23 -11.06 -0.96
C VAL A 47 -5.09 -10.12 -0.56
N MET A 48 -5.24 -8.82 -0.82
CA MET A 48 -4.22 -7.84 -0.48
C MET A 48 -4.05 -7.67 1.03
N ILE A 49 -5.14 -7.69 1.79
CA ILE A 49 -5.12 -7.64 3.25
C ILE A 49 -4.42 -8.88 3.83
N ASP A 50 -4.72 -10.09 3.32
CA ASP A 50 -4.06 -11.32 3.75
C ASP A 50 -2.55 -11.29 3.43
N LEU A 51 -2.17 -10.85 2.24
CA LEU A 51 -0.76 -10.67 1.87
C LEU A 51 -0.05 -9.77 2.88
N CYS A 52 -0.58 -8.58 3.12
CA CYS A 52 0.05 -7.60 4.02
C CYS A 52 0.10 -8.08 5.47
N ARG A 53 -0.91 -8.81 5.96
CA ARG A 53 -0.88 -9.45 7.29
C ARG A 53 0.23 -10.49 7.39
N LYS A 54 0.40 -11.33 6.37
CA LYS A 54 1.46 -12.35 6.34
C LYS A 54 2.84 -11.70 6.26
N LEU A 55 3.01 -10.66 5.46
CA LEU A 55 4.26 -9.90 5.38
C LEU A 55 4.64 -9.31 6.75
N LEU A 56 3.72 -8.66 7.45
CA LEU A 56 3.98 -8.12 8.79
C LEU A 56 4.37 -9.21 9.79
N LYS A 57 3.73 -10.38 9.74
CA LYS A 57 4.11 -11.53 10.60
C LYS A 57 5.55 -12.00 10.35
N MET A 58 6.04 -11.84 9.12
CA MET A 58 7.42 -12.14 8.73
C MET A 58 8.39 -10.99 9.00
N ARG A 59 7.94 -9.91 9.63
CA ARG A 59 8.72 -8.67 9.82
C ARG A 59 9.13 -8.00 8.51
N VAL A 60 8.35 -8.20 7.45
CA VAL A 60 8.49 -7.55 6.15
C VAL A 60 7.45 -6.44 6.06
N ARG A 61 7.90 -5.20 5.89
CA ARG A 61 7.00 -4.05 5.78
C ARG A 61 6.44 -3.94 4.36
N PRO A 62 5.10 -3.95 4.15
CA PRO A 62 4.53 -3.52 2.87
C PRO A 62 4.99 -2.09 2.55
N TYR A 63 5.68 -1.91 1.43
CA TYR A 63 6.32 -0.65 1.10
C TYR A 63 5.59 0.05 -0.05
N TYR A 64 5.57 -0.59 -1.22
CA TYR A 64 4.83 -0.09 -2.38
C TYR A 64 3.81 -1.10 -2.88
N LEU A 65 2.66 -0.58 -3.33
CA LEU A 65 1.77 -1.22 -4.27
C LEU A 65 1.93 -0.47 -5.61
N HIS A 66 2.53 -1.09 -6.60
CA HIS A 66 2.72 -0.50 -7.92
C HIS A 66 1.47 -0.68 -8.77
N HIS A 67 1.00 0.40 -9.37
CA HIS A 67 0.12 0.29 -10.54
C HIS A 67 0.91 -0.34 -11.68
N LEU A 68 0.30 -1.30 -12.39
CA LEU A 68 1.01 -2.07 -13.42
C LEU A 68 1.51 -1.16 -14.55
N ASP A 69 2.80 -1.25 -14.85
CA ASP A 69 3.43 -0.55 -15.96
C ASP A 69 2.90 -1.00 -17.32
N GLN A 70 3.00 -0.10 -18.31
CA GLN A 70 2.58 -0.37 -19.69
C GLN A 70 3.63 -1.22 -20.45
N ALA A 71 4.00 -2.38 -19.91
CA ALA A 71 4.91 -3.30 -20.56
C ALA A 71 4.20 -4.17 -21.61
N ARG A 72 4.94 -4.60 -22.65
CA ARG A 72 4.41 -5.54 -23.65
C ARG A 72 4.06 -6.88 -22.98
N GLY A 73 2.93 -7.47 -23.35
CA GLY A 73 2.48 -8.76 -22.85
C GLY A 73 1.76 -8.73 -21.50
N THR A 74 1.67 -7.57 -20.80
CA THR A 74 1.04 -7.47 -19.48
C THR A 74 -0.39 -6.90 -19.51
N ALA A 75 -0.90 -6.56 -20.68
CA ALA A 75 -2.19 -5.86 -20.80
C ALA A 75 -3.38 -6.56 -20.15
N HIS A 76 -3.35 -7.89 -20.11
CA HIS A 76 -4.41 -8.72 -19.49
C HIS A 76 -4.44 -8.65 -17.96
N PHE A 77 -3.38 -8.15 -17.32
CA PHE A 77 -3.34 -7.91 -15.87
C PHE A 77 -3.68 -6.48 -15.47
N ARG A 78 -3.99 -5.60 -16.43
CA ARG A 78 -4.31 -4.21 -16.11
C ARG A 78 -5.62 -4.10 -15.36
N VAL A 79 -5.60 -3.24 -14.36
CA VAL A 79 -6.80 -2.82 -13.62
C VAL A 79 -6.91 -1.28 -13.68
N PRO A 80 -8.10 -0.69 -13.59
CA PRO A 80 -8.24 0.75 -13.47
C PRO A 80 -7.64 1.25 -12.13
N VAL A 81 -7.17 2.49 -12.10
CA VAL A 81 -6.57 3.12 -10.90
C VAL A 81 -7.57 3.12 -9.73
N GLU A 82 -8.84 3.33 -10.01
CA GLU A 82 -9.93 3.33 -9.05
C GLU A 82 -9.96 2.05 -8.23
N ARG A 83 -9.69 0.90 -8.87
CA ARG A 83 -9.64 -0.39 -8.17
C ARG A 83 -8.53 -0.45 -7.13
N GLY A 84 -7.36 0.09 -7.45
CA GLY A 84 -6.25 0.19 -6.50
C GLY A 84 -6.58 1.11 -5.32
N LEU A 85 -7.26 2.23 -5.58
CA LEU A 85 -7.71 3.17 -4.54
C LEU A 85 -8.77 2.53 -3.62
N GLU A 86 -9.71 1.75 -4.16
CA GLU A 86 -10.68 0.97 -3.39
C GLU A 86 -10.00 -0.04 -2.46
N ILE A 87 -8.98 -0.75 -2.98
CA ILE A 87 -8.20 -1.71 -2.18
C ILE A 87 -7.49 -1.01 -1.03
N ILE A 88 -6.80 0.10 -1.28
CA ILE A 88 -6.13 0.88 -0.23
C ILE A 88 -7.13 1.41 0.82
N ALA A 89 -8.30 1.86 0.38
CA ALA A 89 -9.35 2.31 1.29
C ALA A 89 -9.85 1.18 2.20
N ALA A 90 -10.10 -0.01 1.63
CA ALA A 90 -10.51 -1.19 2.39
C ALA A 90 -9.44 -1.65 3.40
N MET A 91 -8.16 -1.57 3.04
CA MET A 91 -7.05 -1.92 3.93
C MET A 91 -6.98 -1.03 5.17
N ARG A 92 -7.29 0.27 5.05
CA ARG A 92 -7.21 1.24 6.15
C ARG A 92 -8.12 0.92 7.34
N GLY A 93 -9.25 0.29 7.09
CA GLY A 93 -10.16 -0.17 8.15
C GLY A 93 -9.72 -1.47 8.85
N GLN A 94 -8.72 -2.19 8.31
CA GLN A 94 -8.40 -3.54 8.75
C GLN A 94 -6.93 -3.80 9.11
N LEU A 95 -6.04 -2.88 8.77
CA LEU A 95 -4.60 -2.97 9.02
C LEU A 95 -4.09 -1.73 9.74
N SER A 96 -3.02 -1.91 10.52
CA SER A 96 -2.26 -0.77 11.04
C SER A 96 -1.58 -0.02 9.89
N GLY A 97 -1.21 1.24 10.10
CA GLY A 97 -0.51 2.03 9.09
C GLY A 97 0.78 1.40 8.57
N LEU A 98 1.45 0.56 9.36
CA LEU A 98 2.63 -0.21 8.93
C LEU A 98 2.31 -1.27 7.88
N GLY A 99 1.07 -1.74 7.84
CA GLY A 99 0.61 -2.77 6.91
C GLY A 99 0.03 -2.24 5.60
N ILE A 100 -0.08 -0.91 5.43
CA ILE A 100 -0.67 -0.30 4.25
C ILE A 100 0.45 0.24 3.36
N PRO A 101 0.67 -0.34 2.16
CA PRO A 101 1.66 0.15 1.22
C PRO A 101 1.25 1.48 0.61
N GLN A 102 2.22 2.25 0.14
CA GLN A 102 1.95 3.42 -0.69
C GLN A 102 1.60 2.96 -2.11
N TYR A 103 0.41 3.32 -2.58
CA TYR A 103 0.00 3.05 -3.96
C TYR A 103 0.63 4.07 -4.89
N VAL A 104 1.38 3.60 -5.89
CA VAL A 104 2.20 4.44 -6.76
C VAL A 104 2.09 4.00 -8.22
N VAL A 105 2.34 4.95 -9.13
CA VAL A 105 2.56 4.69 -10.55
C VAL A 105 3.95 5.21 -10.94
N ASP A 106 4.61 4.50 -11.85
CA ASP A 106 5.85 4.93 -12.51
C ASP A 106 5.51 5.52 -13.89
N PRO A 107 5.43 6.85 -14.05
CA PRO A 107 5.19 7.46 -15.36
C PRO A 107 6.34 7.22 -16.32
N PRO A 108 6.09 7.14 -17.64
CA PRO A 108 7.14 7.04 -18.65
C PRO A 108 8.12 8.24 -18.56
N GLY A 109 9.39 7.99 -18.91
CA GLY A 109 10.38 9.07 -18.98
C GLY A 109 11.19 9.28 -17.69
N GLY A 110 11.16 8.38 -16.73
CA GLY A 110 12.04 8.40 -15.56
C GLY A 110 11.73 9.52 -14.56
N GLN A 111 10.49 9.97 -14.48
CA GLN A 111 10.03 11.06 -13.60
C GLN A 111 9.86 10.63 -12.13
N GLY A 112 10.22 9.40 -11.79
CA GLY A 112 10.07 8.85 -10.45
C GLY A 112 8.65 8.36 -10.16
N LYS A 113 8.47 7.82 -8.96
CA LYS A 113 7.19 7.26 -8.50
C LYS A 113 6.24 8.35 -8.05
N VAL A 114 5.04 8.37 -8.61
CA VAL A 114 3.97 9.30 -8.23
C VAL A 114 2.97 8.60 -7.34
N PRO A 115 2.77 9.05 -6.08
CA PRO A 115 1.75 8.50 -5.20
C PRO A 115 0.35 8.74 -5.73
N LEU A 116 -0.44 7.68 -5.82
CA LEU A 116 -1.86 7.73 -6.14
C LEU A 116 -2.63 7.79 -4.82
N LEU A 117 -2.89 9.01 -4.34
CA LEU A 117 -3.62 9.25 -3.10
C LEU A 117 -5.06 9.61 -3.41
N PRO A 118 -6.05 9.02 -2.70
CA PRO A 118 -7.39 9.58 -2.72
C PRO A 118 -7.32 10.99 -2.12
N GLU A 119 -8.06 11.93 -2.65
CA GLU A 119 -8.24 13.25 -2.03
C GLU A 119 -9.05 13.07 -0.73
N ASN A 120 -8.34 12.83 0.35
CA ASN A 120 -8.97 12.70 1.67
C ASN A 120 -9.24 14.05 2.31
N LEU A 121 -8.65 15.11 1.78
CA LEU A 121 -8.79 16.48 2.27
C LEU A 121 -9.82 17.21 1.41
N LEU A 122 -11.08 17.27 1.88
CA LEU A 122 -12.20 17.84 1.11
C LEU A 122 -12.33 19.35 1.27
N GLN A 123 -11.91 19.87 2.43
CA GLN A 123 -11.97 21.30 2.74
C GLN A 123 -10.89 21.67 3.73
N VAL A 124 -10.22 22.80 3.48
CA VAL A 124 -9.25 23.44 4.40
C VAL A 124 -9.69 24.85 4.67
N GLY A 125 -9.95 25.17 5.94
CA GLY A 125 -10.39 26.48 6.39
C GLY A 125 -10.38 26.52 7.93
N GLU A 126 -11.29 27.25 8.57
CA GLU A 126 -11.49 27.17 10.02
C GLU A 126 -11.98 25.78 10.47
N VAL A 127 -12.62 25.07 9.56
CA VAL A 127 -13.03 23.68 9.68
C VAL A 127 -12.32 22.88 8.61
N LEU A 128 -11.71 21.78 9.03
CA LEU A 128 -11.11 20.78 8.16
C LEU A 128 -12.15 19.70 7.91
N LYS A 129 -12.48 19.42 6.64
CA LYS A 129 -13.30 18.26 6.26
C LYS A 129 -12.40 17.19 5.66
N VAL A 130 -12.41 16.01 6.27
CA VAL A 130 -11.63 14.85 5.83
C VAL A 130 -12.53 13.68 5.50
N ARG A 131 -12.19 13.00 4.42
CA ARG A 131 -12.82 11.73 4.06
C ARG A 131 -12.18 10.60 4.85
N THR A 132 -12.98 9.77 5.48
CA THR A 132 -12.58 8.56 6.20
C THR A 132 -13.21 7.34 5.54
N ALA A 133 -12.88 6.14 6.03
CA ALA A 133 -13.52 4.91 5.59
C ALA A 133 -15.04 4.90 5.85
N ASP A 134 -15.49 5.59 6.92
CA ASP A 134 -16.87 5.58 7.38
C ASP A 134 -17.66 6.84 6.96
N GLY A 135 -17.04 7.75 6.19
CA GLY A 135 -17.69 8.98 5.71
C GLY A 135 -16.84 10.24 5.86
N VAL A 136 -17.47 11.39 5.99
CA VAL A 136 -16.80 12.68 6.13
C VAL A 136 -16.83 13.12 7.59
N VAL A 137 -15.66 13.53 8.11
CA VAL A 137 -15.51 14.07 9.46
C VAL A 137 -15.08 15.53 9.39
N GLU A 138 -15.68 16.36 10.22
CA GLU A 138 -15.31 17.76 10.41
C GLU A 138 -14.45 17.90 11.67
N LEU A 139 -13.31 18.58 11.52
CA LEU A 139 -12.35 18.83 12.60
C LEU A 139 -12.08 20.33 12.73
N PRO A 140 -11.95 20.89 13.95
CA PRO A 140 -11.51 22.27 14.12
C PRO A 140 -10.08 22.45 13.57
N ASN A 141 -9.87 23.48 12.75
CA ASN A 141 -8.58 23.84 12.19
C ASN A 141 -8.20 25.27 12.65
N ARG A 142 -8.22 25.50 13.96
CA ARG A 142 -7.91 26.80 14.55
C ARG A 142 -6.45 26.87 14.94
N ARG A 143 -5.80 27.99 14.64
CA ARG A 143 -4.49 28.31 15.24
C ARG A 143 -4.67 28.42 16.75
N ARG A 144 -3.76 27.84 17.50
CA ARG A 144 -3.64 28.08 18.95
C ARG A 144 -3.44 29.57 19.14
N GLN A 145 -4.38 30.29 19.75
CA GLN A 145 -4.11 31.64 20.25
C GLN A 145 -3.09 31.45 21.39
N LEU A 146 -1.88 31.92 21.17
CA LEU A 146 -0.91 32.10 22.26
C LEU A 146 -1.47 33.23 23.14
N LEU A 147 -1.87 32.89 24.35
CA LEU A 147 -2.14 33.82 25.43
C LEU A 147 -0.84 34.48 25.87
#